data_ae95d393959ab9dfb9195c94fc0cdfab
#
_entry.id   ae95d393959ab9dfb9195c94fc0cdfab
#
_cell.length_a   1.000
_cell.length_b   1.000
_cell.length_c   1.000
_cell.angle_alpha   90.00
_cell.angle_beta   90.00
_cell.angle_gamma   90.00
#
_symmetry.space_group_name_H-M   'P 1'
#
loop_
_entity.id
_entity.type
_entity.pdbx_description
1 polymer ?
#
loop_
_entity_poly.entity_id
_entity_poly.type
_entity_poly.pdbx_seq_one_letter_code
_entity_poly.pdbx_strand_id
1 'polypeptide(L)'
;MSMPEKYPYAACMDTCELLCSGQFAGINSKNARGILKHRMKQKEERNNVMKKANETVVLCGASAYEEKYYLNPQFSKLPEHIRQELQIMCVLYTQKVGGILMLEFTPEGHLEFKTEAKENDFFYDEIGSELKIRQIRKEKAEFLQSLELFYKVFFLGEDVE
;
A
#
# COMPACT_ATOMS: atom_id res chain seq x y z
N MET A 1 -30.89 0.18 26.33
CA MET A 1 -29.58 -0.28 25.84
C MET A 1 -28.83 0.93 25.32
N SER A 2 -27.90 1.41 26.10
CA SER A 2 -27.10 2.58 25.77
C SER A 2 -25.92 2.15 24.88
N MET A 3 -25.84 2.72 23.70
CA MET A 3 -24.66 2.58 22.83
C MET A 3 -23.49 3.34 23.42
N PRO A 4 -22.27 2.82 23.39
CA PRO A 4 -21.10 3.59 23.80
C PRO A 4 -20.73 4.57 22.68
N GLU A 5 -20.96 5.85 22.95
CA GLU A 5 -20.31 6.94 22.23
C GLU A 5 -18.80 6.85 22.48
N LYS A 6 -18.01 6.71 21.44
CA LYS A 6 -16.64 7.21 21.39
C LYS A 6 -16.08 7.09 19.97
N TYR A 7 -16.40 8.07 19.14
CA TYR A 7 -15.55 8.38 18.01
C TYR A 7 -14.83 9.70 18.29
N PRO A 8 -13.48 9.73 18.27
CA PRO A 8 -12.72 10.92 18.61
C PRO A 8 -12.64 11.97 17.47
N TYR A 9 -13.60 11.97 16.56
CA TYR A 9 -13.64 12.94 15.46
C TYR A 9 -14.30 14.28 15.81
N ALA A 10 -14.97 14.37 16.95
CA ALA A 10 -15.61 15.63 17.37
C ALA A 10 -14.62 16.70 17.85
N ALA A 11 -13.39 16.32 18.18
CA ALA A 11 -12.39 17.26 18.69
C ALA A 11 -11.71 18.15 17.62
N CYS A 12 -11.89 17.83 16.33
CA CYS A 12 -11.28 18.61 15.24
C CYS A 12 -12.17 19.73 14.69
N MET A 13 -13.49 19.69 14.94
CA MET A 13 -14.39 20.73 14.44
C MET A 13 -14.39 22.00 15.31
N ASP A 14 -14.26 21.84 16.63
CA ASP A 14 -14.28 22.99 17.56
C ASP A 14 -13.07 23.92 17.44
N THR A 15 -11.93 23.38 16.99
CA THR A 15 -10.72 24.18 16.79
C THR A 15 -10.75 25.05 15.53
N CYS A 16 -11.56 24.70 14.52
CA CYS A 16 -11.67 25.51 13.30
C CYS A 16 -12.57 26.73 13.49
N GLU A 17 -13.66 26.63 14.27
CA GLU A 17 -14.55 27.76 14.54
C GLU A 17 -13.92 28.77 15.47
N LEU A 18 -13.14 28.33 16.46
CA LEU A 18 -12.42 29.22 17.37
C LEU A 18 -11.33 30.07 16.68
N LEU A 19 -10.74 29.55 15.58
CA LEU A 19 -9.78 30.30 14.78
C LEU A 19 -10.42 31.40 13.90
N CYS A 20 -11.70 31.21 13.53
CA CYS A 20 -12.46 32.21 12.76
C CYS A 20 -13.03 33.36 13.61
N SER A 21 -13.18 33.18 14.90
CA SER A 21 -13.80 34.16 15.78
C SER A 21 -12.83 35.24 16.37
N GLY A 22 -11.56 35.25 15.97
CA GLY A 22 -10.60 36.29 16.33
C GLY A 22 -10.27 36.44 17.83
N GLN A 23 -10.64 35.48 18.66
CA GLN A 23 -10.45 35.55 20.12
C GLN A 23 -9.15 34.93 20.65
N PHE A 24 -8.18 34.63 19.78
CA PHE A 24 -6.86 34.19 20.22
C PHE A 24 -5.85 35.36 20.27
N ALA A 25 -6.03 36.27 21.23
CA ALA A 25 -4.98 37.18 21.67
C ALA A 25 -4.06 36.43 22.64
N GLY A 26 -3.03 35.71 22.15
CA GLY A 26 -2.07 35.06 23.03
C GLY A 26 -1.27 33.90 22.44
N ILE A 27 -1.48 33.54 21.19
CA ILE A 27 -0.64 32.48 20.55
C ILE A 27 0.66 33.12 20.11
N ASN A 28 1.73 32.76 20.81
CA ASN A 28 3.09 33.16 20.50
C ASN A 28 3.40 32.81 19.02
N SER A 29 3.85 33.79 18.25
CA SER A 29 4.11 33.67 16.79
C SER A 29 5.03 32.46 16.40
N LYS A 30 5.77 31.93 17.36
CA LYS A 30 6.60 30.75 17.19
C LYS A 30 5.79 29.44 17.07
N ASN A 31 4.65 29.32 17.78
CA ASN A 31 3.78 28.17 17.72
C ASN A 31 2.94 28.12 16.44
N ALA A 32 2.49 29.28 15.95
CA ALA A 32 1.74 29.36 14.69
C ALA A 32 2.58 28.90 13.49
N ARG A 33 3.89 29.19 13.48
CA ARG A 33 4.81 28.72 12.43
C ARG A 33 5.04 27.19 12.48
N GLY A 34 5.03 26.59 13.67
CA GLY A 34 5.15 25.15 13.84
C GLY A 34 3.92 24.40 13.32
N ILE A 35 2.73 24.89 13.62
CA ILE A 35 1.45 24.31 13.17
C ILE A 35 1.30 24.44 11.65
N LEU A 36 1.67 25.59 11.07
CA LEU A 36 1.67 25.80 9.61
C LEU A 36 2.66 24.88 8.90
N LYS A 37 3.88 24.69 9.42
CA LYS A 37 4.86 23.76 8.87
C LYS A 37 4.36 22.31 8.90
N HIS A 38 3.71 21.89 9.99
CA HIS A 38 3.14 20.55 10.11
C HIS A 38 1.98 20.33 9.13
N ARG A 39 1.12 21.32 8.95
CA ARG A 39 0.02 21.28 7.96
C ARG A 39 0.53 21.28 6.53
N MET A 40 1.56 22.05 6.22
CA MET A 40 2.19 22.06 4.90
C MET A 40 2.85 20.72 4.58
N LYS A 41 3.53 20.11 5.56
CA LYS A 41 4.15 18.79 5.40
C LYS A 41 3.11 17.68 5.15
N GLN A 42 2.00 17.70 5.89
CA GLN A 42 0.89 16.76 5.66
C GLN A 42 0.19 16.97 4.30
N LYS A 43 0.14 18.21 3.80
CA LYS A 43 -0.41 18.53 2.48
C LYS A 43 0.54 18.09 1.36
N GLU A 44 1.85 18.23 1.59
CA GLU A 44 2.88 17.75 0.67
C GLU A 44 2.93 16.23 0.59
N GLU A 45 2.79 15.55 1.71
CA GLU A 45 2.69 14.08 1.77
C GLU A 45 1.43 13.58 1.04
N ARG A 46 0.27 14.24 1.23
CA ARG A 46 -0.97 13.93 0.48
C ARG A 46 -0.85 14.22 -1.02
N ASN A 47 -0.23 15.33 -1.40
CA ASN A 47 0.00 15.66 -2.81
C ASN A 47 1.02 14.72 -3.47
N ASN A 48 1.98 14.19 -2.71
CA ASN A 48 2.95 13.21 -3.19
C ASN A 48 2.30 11.83 -3.37
N VAL A 49 1.33 11.49 -2.54
CA VAL A 49 0.48 10.29 -2.70
C VAL A 49 -0.43 10.43 -3.95
N MET A 50 -1.03 11.61 -4.17
CA MET A 50 -1.86 11.87 -5.36
C MET A 50 -1.07 11.90 -6.67
N LYS A 51 0.19 12.36 -6.67
CA LYS A 51 1.06 12.31 -7.87
C LYS A 51 1.47 10.89 -8.24
N LYS A 52 1.52 9.97 -7.28
CA LYS A 52 1.78 8.53 -7.52
C LYS A 52 0.56 7.75 -8.00
N ALA A 53 -0.63 8.33 -7.98
CA ALA A 53 -1.86 7.67 -8.44
C ALA A 53 -1.88 7.34 -9.95
N ASN A 54 -0.94 7.88 -10.73
CA ASN A 54 -0.80 7.56 -12.15
C ASN A 54 0.35 6.57 -12.45
N GLU A 55 1.06 6.08 -11.43
CA GLU A 55 2.16 5.14 -11.59
C GLU A 55 1.82 3.81 -10.90
N THR A 56 2.26 2.71 -11.51
CA THR A 56 2.18 1.39 -10.87
C THR A 56 3.07 1.37 -9.63
N VAL A 57 2.57 0.81 -8.54
CA VAL A 57 3.30 0.73 -7.28
C VAL A 57 3.67 -0.71 -6.98
N VAL A 58 4.96 -1.00 -6.92
CA VAL A 58 5.45 -2.34 -6.56
C VAL A 58 5.12 -2.62 -5.10
N LEU A 59 4.42 -3.72 -4.85
CA LEU A 59 4.12 -4.23 -3.51
C LEU A 59 5.29 -5.05 -2.97
N CYS A 60 5.64 -6.10 -3.69
CA CYS A 60 6.72 -7.01 -3.33
C CYS A 60 7.25 -7.74 -4.56
N GLY A 61 8.40 -8.37 -4.41
CA GLY A 61 8.99 -9.20 -5.46
C GLY A 61 9.94 -10.25 -4.91
N ALA A 62 10.19 -11.29 -5.69
CA ALA A 62 11.17 -12.31 -5.40
C ALA A 62 11.97 -12.65 -6.66
N SER A 63 13.26 -12.90 -6.49
CA SER A 63 14.18 -13.28 -7.56
C SER A 63 14.79 -14.64 -7.26
N ALA A 64 14.61 -15.59 -8.18
CA ALA A 64 15.31 -16.88 -8.13
C ALA A 64 16.82 -16.73 -8.33
N TYR A 65 17.25 -15.73 -9.09
CA TYR A 65 18.67 -15.49 -9.41
C TYR A 65 19.49 -14.97 -8.24
N GLU A 66 18.84 -14.16 -7.38
CA GLU A 66 19.49 -13.56 -6.21
C GLU A 66 19.11 -14.25 -4.91
N GLU A 67 18.13 -15.17 -4.98
CA GLU A 67 17.52 -15.84 -3.81
C GLU A 67 17.04 -14.84 -2.76
N LYS A 68 16.49 -13.71 -3.22
CA LYS A 68 16.05 -12.60 -2.37
C LYS A 68 14.58 -12.30 -2.55
N TYR A 69 13.96 -11.92 -1.45
CA TYR A 69 12.63 -11.35 -1.39
C TYR A 69 12.72 -9.86 -1.01
N TYR A 70 11.93 -9.05 -1.68
CA TYR A 70 11.79 -7.62 -1.41
C TYR A 70 10.34 -7.28 -1.09
N LEU A 71 10.12 -6.53 -0.03
CA LEU A 71 8.85 -5.90 0.30
C LEU A 71 9.02 -4.39 0.33
N ASN A 72 8.14 -3.67 -0.36
CA ASN A 72 8.19 -2.23 -0.39
C ASN A 72 7.91 -1.64 1.02
N PRO A 73 8.80 -0.78 1.55
CA PRO A 73 8.66 -0.18 2.88
C PRO A 73 7.36 0.59 3.11
N GLN A 74 6.72 1.08 2.04
CA GLN A 74 5.42 1.76 2.13
C GLN A 74 4.32 0.85 2.69
N PHE A 75 4.46 -0.47 2.48
CA PHE A 75 3.53 -1.49 2.96
C PHE A 75 3.94 -2.12 4.29
N SER A 76 4.86 -1.50 5.02
CA SER A 76 5.29 -1.97 6.36
C SER A 76 4.14 -2.00 7.39
N LYS A 77 3.08 -1.25 7.14
CA LYS A 77 1.85 -1.23 7.98
C LYS A 77 0.96 -2.46 7.81
N LEU A 78 1.21 -3.28 6.79
CA LEU A 78 0.50 -4.54 6.63
C LEU A 78 0.72 -5.46 7.83
N PRO A 79 -0.31 -6.18 8.29
CA PRO A 79 -0.17 -7.18 9.34
C PRO A 79 0.92 -8.21 9.01
N GLU A 80 1.60 -8.69 10.04
CA GLU A 80 2.74 -9.58 9.86
C GLU A 80 2.38 -10.87 9.13
N HIS A 81 1.23 -11.46 9.43
CA HIS A 81 0.76 -12.68 8.76
C HIS A 81 0.55 -12.48 7.25
N ILE A 82 0.07 -11.30 6.84
CA ILE A 82 -0.10 -10.94 5.41
C ILE A 82 1.27 -10.83 4.74
N ARG A 83 2.24 -10.20 5.39
CA ARG A 83 3.61 -10.07 4.86
C ARG A 83 4.30 -11.43 4.72
N GLN A 84 4.13 -12.31 5.70
CA GLN A 84 4.66 -13.67 5.66
C GLN A 84 4.01 -14.48 4.53
N GLU A 85 2.70 -14.37 4.34
CA GLU A 85 1.99 -15.08 3.28
C GLU A 85 2.41 -14.61 1.89
N LEU A 86 2.61 -13.29 1.70
CA LEU A 86 3.19 -12.73 0.47
C LEU A 86 4.59 -13.28 0.20
N GLN A 87 5.43 -13.32 1.22
CA GLN A 87 6.79 -13.84 1.10
C GLN A 87 6.80 -15.32 0.70
N ILE A 88 6.00 -16.13 1.39
CA ILE A 88 5.89 -17.57 1.10
C ILE A 88 5.40 -17.79 -0.33
N MET A 89 4.37 -17.07 -0.75
CA MET A 89 3.80 -17.18 -2.09
C MET A 89 4.82 -16.84 -3.17
N CYS A 90 5.53 -15.72 -3.02
CA CYS A 90 6.53 -15.27 -3.98
C CYS A 90 7.75 -16.22 -4.05
N VAL A 91 8.26 -16.65 -2.90
CA VAL A 91 9.42 -17.55 -2.83
C VAL A 91 9.09 -18.93 -3.40
N LEU A 92 7.94 -19.51 -3.06
CA LEU A 92 7.50 -20.80 -3.61
C LEU A 92 7.28 -20.74 -5.12
N TYR A 93 6.82 -19.60 -5.63
CA TYR A 93 6.71 -19.39 -7.07
C TYR A 93 8.09 -19.44 -7.75
N THR A 94 9.02 -18.60 -7.29
CA THR A 94 10.36 -18.52 -7.89
C THR A 94 11.16 -19.80 -7.76
N GLN A 95 10.98 -20.59 -6.70
CA GLN A 95 11.59 -21.91 -6.55
C GLN A 95 11.08 -22.95 -7.57
N LYS A 96 9.82 -22.83 -8.00
CA LYS A 96 9.21 -23.79 -8.91
C LYS A 96 9.37 -23.42 -10.38
N VAL A 97 9.30 -22.15 -10.69
CA VAL A 97 9.25 -21.64 -12.06
C VAL A 97 10.57 -20.99 -12.46
N GLY A 98 11.31 -20.47 -11.50
CA GLY A 98 12.50 -19.65 -11.76
C GLY A 98 12.14 -18.18 -12.03
N GLY A 99 13.10 -17.42 -12.56
CA GLY A 99 12.90 -16.03 -12.94
C GLY A 99 12.70 -15.07 -11.78
N ILE A 100 12.05 -13.95 -12.07
CA ILE A 100 11.69 -12.89 -11.13
C ILE A 100 10.17 -12.77 -11.14
N LEU A 101 9.57 -12.75 -9.97
CA LEU A 101 8.15 -12.42 -9.79
C LEU A 101 8.04 -11.07 -9.08
N MET A 102 7.22 -10.17 -9.63
CA MET A 102 6.85 -8.89 -9.02
C MET A 102 5.34 -8.79 -8.91
N LEU A 103 4.86 -8.27 -7.80
CA LEU A 103 3.47 -7.89 -7.59
C LEU A 103 3.40 -6.38 -7.58
N GLU A 104 2.55 -5.82 -8.45
CA GLU A 104 2.37 -4.38 -8.60
C GLU A 104 0.89 -4.02 -8.51
N PHE A 105 0.61 -2.85 -7.92
CA PHE A 105 -0.70 -2.24 -7.99
C PHE A 105 -0.78 -1.31 -9.19
N THR A 106 -1.84 -1.45 -9.98
CA THR A 106 -2.18 -0.47 -11.01
C THR A 106 -2.68 0.84 -10.38
N PRO A 107 -2.69 1.94 -11.12
CA PRO A 107 -3.28 3.20 -10.64
C PRO A 107 -4.76 3.07 -10.21
N GLU A 108 -5.46 2.08 -10.76
CA GLU A 108 -6.87 1.77 -10.45
C GLU A 108 -7.04 0.92 -9.19
N GLY A 109 -5.93 0.46 -8.60
CA GLY A 109 -5.92 -0.34 -7.39
C GLY A 109 -6.08 -1.84 -7.60
N HIS A 110 -5.85 -2.33 -8.81
CA HIS A 110 -5.81 -3.78 -9.10
C HIS A 110 -4.41 -4.33 -8.91
N LEU A 111 -4.34 -5.57 -8.42
CA LEU A 111 -3.07 -6.26 -8.21
C LEU A 111 -2.69 -7.07 -9.45
N GLU A 112 -1.54 -6.76 -10.02
CA GLU A 112 -0.99 -7.46 -11.18
C GLU A 112 0.27 -8.25 -10.81
N PHE A 113 0.42 -9.40 -11.49
CA PHE A 113 1.60 -10.24 -11.40
C PHE A 113 2.45 -9.99 -12.64
N LYS A 114 3.68 -9.52 -12.44
CA LYS A 114 4.67 -9.39 -13.50
C LYS A 114 5.78 -10.42 -13.31
N THR A 115 6.16 -11.06 -14.38
CA THR A 115 7.24 -12.04 -14.40
C THR A 115 8.31 -11.61 -15.38
N GLU A 116 9.55 -11.75 -14.99
CA GLU A 116 10.71 -11.46 -15.82
C GLU A 116 11.70 -12.63 -15.77
N ALA A 117 12.30 -12.94 -16.89
CA ALA A 117 13.39 -13.90 -16.99
C ALA A 117 14.61 -13.22 -17.61
N LYS A 118 15.81 -13.65 -17.23
CA LYS A 118 17.03 -13.20 -17.89
C LYS A 118 17.10 -13.72 -19.32
N GLU A 119 17.70 -12.95 -20.20
CA GLU A 119 17.98 -13.38 -21.56
C GLU A 119 18.80 -14.69 -21.53
N ASN A 120 18.36 -15.67 -22.33
CA ASN A 120 18.97 -17.01 -22.41
C ASN A 120 18.84 -17.87 -21.12
N ASP A 121 17.80 -17.64 -20.31
CA ASP A 121 17.46 -18.55 -19.22
C ASP A 121 16.69 -19.78 -19.74
N PHE A 122 17.42 -20.86 -20.02
CA PHE A 122 16.85 -22.13 -20.49
C PHE A 122 16.08 -22.89 -19.41
N PHE A 123 16.18 -22.49 -18.16
CA PHE A 123 15.49 -23.13 -17.04
C PHE A 123 14.16 -22.46 -16.71
N TYR A 124 13.91 -21.27 -17.26
CA TYR A 124 12.66 -20.58 -17.03
C TYR A 124 11.53 -21.21 -17.85
N ASP A 125 10.51 -21.70 -17.14
CA ASP A 125 9.32 -22.27 -17.74
C ASP A 125 8.22 -21.22 -17.92
N GLU A 126 8.16 -20.63 -19.10
CA GLU A 126 7.18 -19.58 -19.43
C GLU A 126 5.73 -20.08 -19.35
N ILE A 127 5.48 -21.30 -19.83
CA ILE A 127 4.13 -21.90 -19.78
C ILE A 127 3.75 -22.27 -18.35
N GLY A 128 4.68 -22.88 -17.62
CA GLY A 128 4.49 -23.17 -16.19
C GLY A 128 4.28 -21.93 -15.35
N SER A 129 4.93 -20.81 -15.69
CA SER A 129 4.75 -19.49 -15.10
C SER A 129 3.29 -19.04 -15.17
N GLU A 130 2.70 -19.00 -16.37
CA GLU A 130 1.29 -18.61 -16.55
C GLU A 130 0.32 -19.51 -15.79
N LEU A 131 0.53 -20.84 -15.90
CA LEU A 131 -0.32 -21.79 -15.20
C LEU A 131 -0.25 -21.62 -13.68
N LYS A 132 0.95 -21.35 -13.16
CA LYS A 132 1.16 -21.13 -11.73
C LYS A 132 0.51 -19.85 -11.25
N ILE A 133 0.60 -18.76 -12.00
CA ILE A 133 -0.08 -17.49 -11.69
C ILE A 133 -1.60 -17.68 -11.67
N ARG A 134 -2.16 -18.37 -12.66
CA ARG A 134 -3.60 -18.70 -12.71
C ARG A 134 -4.03 -19.53 -11.50
N GLN A 135 -3.21 -20.48 -11.09
CA GLN A 135 -3.44 -21.27 -9.89
C GLN A 135 -3.45 -20.40 -8.64
N ILE A 136 -2.43 -19.56 -8.46
CA ILE A 136 -2.32 -18.64 -7.31
C ILE A 136 -3.52 -17.68 -7.25
N ARG A 137 -3.91 -17.08 -8.36
CA ARG A 137 -5.08 -16.20 -8.43
C ARG A 137 -6.37 -16.92 -8.00
N LYS A 138 -6.52 -18.19 -8.33
CA LYS A 138 -7.68 -18.99 -7.96
C LYS A 138 -7.65 -19.40 -6.47
N GLU A 139 -6.51 -19.90 -6.00
CA GLU A 139 -6.35 -20.41 -4.64
C GLU A 139 -6.35 -19.29 -3.59
N LYS A 140 -5.83 -18.11 -3.95
CA LYS A 140 -5.64 -16.95 -3.08
C LYS A 140 -6.56 -15.78 -3.42
N ALA A 141 -7.69 -16.03 -4.09
CA ALA A 141 -8.57 -14.97 -4.57
C ALA A 141 -9.01 -14.00 -3.46
N GLU A 142 -9.47 -14.52 -2.33
CA GLU A 142 -9.91 -13.71 -1.18
C GLU A 142 -8.75 -12.90 -0.57
N PHE A 143 -7.57 -13.52 -0.50
CA PHE A 143 -6.36 -12.86 0.00
C PHE A 143 -5.94 -11.70 -0.91
N LEU A 144 -5.93 -11.90 -2.23
CA LEU A 144 -5.59 -10.88 -3.21
C LEU A 144 -6.60 -9.74 -3.21
N GLN A 145 -7.90 -10.05 -3.10
CA GLN A 145 -8.96 -9.04 -2.98
C GLN A 145 -8.80 -8.20 -1.72
N SER A 146 -8.43 -8.80 -0.60
CA SER A 146 -8.17 -8.05 0.64
C SER A 146 -7.00 -7.09 0.52
N LEU A 147 -5.97 -7.46 -0.24
CA LEU A 147 -4.83 -6.57 -0.55
C LEU A 147 -5.22 -5.41 -1.46
N GLU A 148 -6.03 -5.66 -2.49
CA GLU A 148 -6.56 -4.61 -3.37
C GLU A 148 -7.42 -3.62 -2.58
N LEU A 149 -8.30 -4.14 -1.71
CA LEU A 149 -9.12 -3.32 -0.84
C LEU A 149 -8.27 -2.47 0.11
N PHE A 150 -7.27 -3.07 0.73
CA PHE A 150 -6.31 -2.33 1.57
C PHE A 150 -5.65 -1.20 0.79
N TYR A 151 -5.19 -1.46 -0.43
CA TYR A 151 -4.56 -0.45 -1.27
C TYR A 151 -5.52 0.70 -1.62
N LYS A 152 -6.76 0.39 -2.02
CA LYS A 152 -7.79 1.37 -2.34
C LYS A 152 -8.11 2.29 -1.16
N VAL A 153 -8.29 1.71 0.02
CA VAL A 153 -8.60 2.49 1.24
C VAL A 153 -7.43 3.34 1.71
N PHE A 154 -6.23 2.77 1.80
CA PHE A 154 -5.08 3.45 2.39
C PHE A 154 -4.30 4.34 1.43
N PHE A 155 -4.28 4.03 0.15
CA PHE A 155 -3.48 4.76 -0.84
C PHE A 155 -4.34 5.61 -1.78
N LEU A 156 -5.49 5.11 -2.22
CA LEU A 156 -6.40 5.87 -3.09
C LEU A 156 -7.41 6.70 -2.28
N GLY A 157 -7.63 6.35 -1.01
CA GLY A 157 -8.58 7.07 -0.14
C GLY A 157 -10.04 6.84 -0.53
N GLU A 158 -10.33 5.68 -1.14
CA GLU A 158 -11.70 5.29 -1.45
C GLU A 158 -12.41 4.83 -0.18
N ASP A 159 -13.59 5.40 0.08
CA ASP A 159 -14.46 4.94 1.15
C ASP A 159 -15.11 3.63 0.72
N VAL A 160 -14.98 2.61 1.52
CA VAL A 160 -15.64 1.31 1.30
C VAL A 160 -17.03 1.39 1.90
N GLU A 161 -18.03 1.51 1.03
CA GLU A 161 -19.42 1.33 1.43
C GLU A 161 -19.76 -0.14 1.70
#